data_041fc6bf7ea0b2f7fb025777fdb1c1a1
#
_entry.id   041fc6bf7ea0b2f7fb025777fdb1c1a1
#
_cell.length_a   1.000
_cell.length_b   1.000
_cell.length_c   1.000
_cell.angle_alpha   90.00
_cell.angle_beta   90.00
_cell.angle_gamma   90.00
#
_symmetry.space_group_name_H-M   'P 1'
#
loop_
_entity.id
_entity.type
_entity.pdbx_description
1 polymer ?
#
loop_
_entity_poly.entity_id
_entity_poly.type
_entity_poly.pdbx_seq_one_letter_code
_entity_poly.pdbx_strand_id
1 'polypeptide(L)'
;PETSALLLDAREVPWPATPLVVFLYNPFPADVLDPVLASLERSLTDGRPAALVYVNPLFDECLHRRGWRKGPAGGEGVSRWGWWFPPGR
;
A
#
# COMPACT_ATOMS: atom_id res chain seq x y z
N PRO A 1 1.73 -18.84 -10.48
CA PRO A 1 0.66 -18.03 -9.89
C PRO A 1 0.62 -16.63 -10.50
N GLU A 2 -0.58 -16.11 -10.61
CA GLU A 2 -0.77 -14.76 -11.11
C GLU A 2 -0.57 -13.72 -10.01
N THR A 3 -0.10 -12.56 -10.41
CA THR A 3 -0.02 -11.41 -9.53
C THR A 3 -1.10 -10.41 -9.94
N SER A 4 -1.91 -10.00 -9.01
CA SER A 4 -2.91 -8.96 -9.25
C SER A 4 -2.33 -7.59 -8.97
N ALA A 5 -2.66 -6.64 -9.83
CA ALA A 5 -2.34 -5.23 -9.62
C ALA A 5 -3.64 -4.47 -9.39
N LEU A 6 -3.67 -3.60 -8.40
CA LEU A 6 -4.86 -2.88 -8.01
C LEU A 6 -4.56 -1.40 -7.88
N LEU A 7 -5.29 -0.59 -8.63
CA LEU A 7 -5.27 0.86 -8.48
C LEU A 7 -6.34 1.24 -7.47
N LEU A 8 -5.91 1.74 -6.32
CA LEU A 8 -6.80 2.02 -5.22
C LEU A 8 -7.25 3.48 -5.27
N ASP A 9 -8.55 3.68 -5.49
CA ASP A 9 -9.19 5.00 -5.47
C ASP A 9 -10.45 5.02 -4.60
N ALA A 10 -10.77 3.91 -3.94
CA ALA A 10 -11.96 3.76 -3.13
C ALA A 10 -11.62 3.20 -1.74
N ARG A 11 -12.47 3.49 -0.77
CA ARG A 11 -12.25 3.09 0.61
C ARG A 11 -12.49 1.62 0.87
N GLU A 12 -13.39 1.04 0.09
CA GLU A 12 -13.76 -0.36 0.25
C GLU A 12 -13.43 -1.10 -1.02
N VAL A 13 -12.47 -1.99 -0.93
CA VAL A 13 -12.00 -2.77 -2.05
C VAL A 13 -11.90 -4.22 -1.60
N PRO A 14 -12.53 -5.16 -2.33
CA PRO A 14 -12.28 -6.57 -2.05
C PRO A 14 -10.86 -6.92 -2.51
N TRP A 15 -10.04 -7.36 -1.58
CA TRP A 15 -8.65 -7.67 -1.88
C TRP A 15 -8.54 -9.04 -2.56
N PRO A 16 -7.91 -9.13 -3.73
CA PRO A 16 -7.68 -10.43 -4.38
C PRO A 16 -6.87 -11.37 -3.48
N ALA A 17 -7.13 -12.66 -3.59
CA ALA A 17 -6.41 -13.69 -2.84
C ALA A 17 -5.10 -14.11 -3.49
N THR A 18 -4.72 -13.49 -4.61
CA THR A 18 -3.48 -13.77 -5.34
C THR A 18 -2.36 -12.85 -4.84
N PRO A 19 -1.09 -13.10 -5.18
CA PRO A 19 -0.03 -12.11 -4.96
C PRO A 19 -0.44 -10.75 -5.49
N LEU A 20 -0.14 -9.68 -4.75
CA LEU A 20 -0.81 -8.41 -4.93
C LEU A 20 0.19 -7.25 -5.00
N VAL A 21 0.02 -6.37 -5.99
CA VAL A 21 0.67 -5.06 -6.02
C VAL A 21 -0.44 -4.00 -5.98
N VAL A 22 -0.40 -3.16 -4.96
CA VAL A 22 -1.37 -2.09 -4.78
C VAL A 22 -0.73 -0.77 -5.19
N PHE A 23 -1.39 -0.04 -6.08
CA PHE A 23 -0.96 1.30 -6.47
C PHE A 23 -1.83 2.32 -5.73
N LEU A 24 -1.21 3.09 -4.87
CA LEU A 24 -1.90 4.07 -4.05
C LEU A 24 -1.49 5.47 -4.49
N TYR A 25 -2.46 6.23 -4.98
CA TYR A 25 -2.26 7.63 -5.33
C TYR A 25 -2.83 8.50 -4.23
N ASN A 26 -2.06 9.48 -3.80
CA ASN A 26 -2.61 10.47 -2.93
C ASN A 26 -3.73 11.18 -3.66
N PRO A 27 -4.96 11.04 -3.19
CA PRO A 27 -5.49 12.07 -2.30
C PRO A 27 -6.08 11.54 -0.99
N PHE A 28 -5.75 10.35 -0.57
CA PHE A 28 -6.31 9.87 0.68
C PHE A 28 -5.71 10.61 1.88
N PRO A 29 -6.53 11.27 2.70
CA PRO A 29 -6.05 11.80 3.97
C PRO A 29 -5.72 10.65 4.94
N ALA A 30 -4.98 10.97 6.00
CA ALA A 30 -4.50 9.96 6.92
C ALA A 30 -5.64 9.17 7.59
N ASP A 31 -6.75 9.82 7.87
CA ASP A 31 -7.90 9.18 8.49
C ASP A 31 -8.62 8.18 7.56
N VAL A 32 -8.41 8.28 6.26
CA VAL A 32 -8.89 7.31 5.28
C VAL A 32 -7.82 6.24 5.02
N LEU A 33 -6.57 6.65 4.95
CA LEU A 33 -5.47 5.74 4.64
C LEU A 33 -5.29 4.66 5.72
N ASP A 34 -5.36 5.01 6.99
CA ASP A 34 -5.20 4.05 8.07
C ASP A 34 -6.20 2.89 8.00
N PRO A 35 -7.52 3.11 7.84
CA PRO A 35 -8.45 2.00 7.68
C PRO A 35 -8.20 1.15 6.45
N VAL A 36 -7.76 1.76 5.35
CA VAL A 36 -7.42 1.03 4.13
C VAL A 36 -6.24 0.10 4.37
N LEU A 37 -5.19 0.61 5.00
CA LEU A 37 -4.01 -0.20 5.33
C LEU A 37 -4.36 -1.33 6.31
N ALA A 38 -5.20 -1.05 7.30
CA ALA A 38 -5.65 -2.07 8.24
C ALA A 38 -6.41 -3.20 7.53
N SER A 39 -7.28 -2.85 6.60
CA SER A 39 -8.02 -3.83 5.80
C SER A 39 -7.07 -4.68 4.95
N LEU A 40 -6.11 -4.04 4.29
CA LEU A 40 -5.11 -4.75 3.49
C LEU A 40 -4.29 -5.71 4.35
N GLU A 41 -3.81 -5.25 5.49
CA GLU A 41 -3.02 -6.08 6.41
C GLU A 41 -3.79 -7.32 6.84
N ARG A 42 -5.08 -7.17 7.14
CA ARG A 42 -5.92 -8.31 7.51
C ARG A 42 -6.03 -9.32 6.38
N SER A 43 -6.09 -8.85 5.14
CA SER A 43 -6.18 -9.75 3.99
C SER A 43 -4.88 -10.51 3.73
N LEU A 44 -3.75 -10.01 4.23
CA LEU A 44 -2.43 -10.58 3.99
C LEU A 44 -1.98 -11.56 5.08
N THR A 45 -2.85 -11.94 5.99
CA THR A 45 -2.50 -12.88 7.07
C THR A 45 -2.20 -14.29 6.56
N ASP A 46 -2.56 -14.60 5.32
CA ASP A 46 -2.25 -15.88 4.67
C ASP A 46 -0.80 -15.98 4.19
N GLY A 47 -0.01 -14.90 4.33
CA GLY A 47 1.41 -14.91 3.97
C GLY A 47 1.72 -14.70 2.50
N ARG A 48 0.73 -14.44 1.66
CA ARG A 48 1.00 -14.25 0.23
C ARG A 48 1.87 -13.01 -0.04
N PRO A 49 2.66 -13.01 -1.13
CA PRO A 49 3.48 -11.84 -1.47
C PRO A 49 2.62 -10.63 -1.78
N ALA A 50 3.04 -9.47 -1.28
CA ALA A 50 2.37 -8.22 -1.56
C ALA A 50 3.35 -7.06 -1.50
N ALA A 51 3.05 -6.00 -2.25
CA ALA A 51 3.80 -4.76 -2.23
C ALA A 51 2.85 -3.61 -2.50
N LEU A 52 3.21 -2.43 -2.04
CA LEU A 52 2.44 -1.21 -2.25
C LEU A 52 3.35 -0.17 -2.88
N VAL A 53 2.87 0.44 -3.97
CA VAL A 53 3.54 1.59 -4.58
C VAL A 53 2.73 2.83 -4.21
N TYR A 54 3.35 3.74 -3.47
CA TYR A 54 2.70 4.96 -3.03
C TYR A 54 3.23 6.12 -3.86
N VAL A 55 2.35 6.74 -4.63
CA VAL A 55 2.68 7.90 -5.48
C VAL A 55 2.19 9.16 -4.78
N ASN A 56 3.03 10.19 -4.79
CA ASN A 56 2.81 11.44 -4.06
C ASN A 56 2.51 11.19 -2.58
N PRO A 57 3.47 10.57 -1.85
CA PRO A 57 3.20 10.00 -0.54
C PRO A 57 3.20 11.04 0.57
N LEU A 58 2.13 11.79 0.69
CA LEU A 58 2.00 12.84 1.71
C LEU A 58 1.82 12.27 3.12
N PHE A 59 1.34 11.02 3.23
CA PHE A 59 1.01 10.40 4.51
C PHE A 59 1.73 9.07 4.71
N ASP A 60 2.95 8.97 4.19
CA ASP A 60 3.73 7.73 4.30
C ASP A 60 4.12 7.40 5.74
N GLU A 61 4.05 8.37 6.64
CA GLU A 61 4.24 8.12 8.06
C GLU A 61 3.25 7.09 8.61
N CYS A 62 2.05 7.01 8.04
CA CYS A 62 1.09 5.97 8.41
C CYS A 62 1.68 4.58 8.19
N LEU A 63 2.38 4.38 7.08
CA LEU A 63 3.04 3.11 6.77
C LEU A 63 4.14 2.80 7.79
N HIS A 64 4.96 3.79 8.13
CA HIS A 64 5.99 3.61 9.15
C HIS A 64 5.40 3.19 10.49
N ARG A 65 4.36 3.87 10.94
CA ARG A 65 3.74 3.57 12.22
C ARG A 65 3.13 2.17 12.26
N ARG A 66 2.67 1.68 11.10
CA ARG A 66 2.07 0.35 10.99
C ARG A 66 3.11 -0.74 10.77
N GLY A 67 4.40 -0.41 10.71
CA GLY A 67 5.46 -1.38 10.57
C GLY A 67 5.79 -1.80 9.15
N TRP A 68 5.28 -1.10 8.15
CA TRP A 68 5.63 -1.36 6.76
C TRP A 68 7.07 -0.97 6.50
N ARG A 69 7.77 -1.75 5.67
CA ARG A 69 9.17 -1.51 5.34
C ARG A 69 9.27 -0.76 4.02
N LYS A 70 10.02 0.32 4.03
CA LYS A 70 10.24 1.12 2.82
C LYS A 70 11.28 0.45 1.93
N GLY A 71 10.97 0.36 0.64
CA GLY A 71 11.86 -0.13 -0.40
C GLY A 71 12.39 0.98 -1.29
N PRO A 72 12.66 0.69 -2.57
CA PRO A 72 13.14 1.70 -3.51
C PRO A 72 12.16 2.85 -3.66
N ALA A 73 12.69 4.05 -3.84
CA ALA A 73 11.90 5.25 -4.02
C ALA A 73 12.57 6.18 -5.01
N GLY A 74 11.81 7.09 -5.61
CA GLY A 74 12.34 8.06 -6.57
C GLY A 74 11.34 9.15 -6.89
N GLY A 75 11.64 9.94 -7.93
CA GLY A 75 10.78 11.03 -8.36
C GLY A 75 10.95 12.29 -7.52
N GLU A 76 10.24 13.34 -7.91
CA GLU A 76 10.27 14.63 -7.23
C GLU A 76 8.87 15.23 -7.17
N GLY A 77 8.60 16.02 -6.13
CA GLY A 77 7.33 16.71 -5.95
C GLY A 77 6.15 15.74 -5.98
N VAL A 78 5.14 16.05 -6.77
CA VAL A 78 3.93 15.22 -6.87
C VAL A 78 4.19 13.92 -7.62
N SER A 79 5.34 13.78 -8.28
CA SER A 79 5.74 12.56 -8.96
C SER A 79 6.56 11.63 -8.09
N ARG A 80 6.78 11.95 -6.84
CA ARG A 80 7.50 11.06 -5.94
C ARG A 80 6.74 9.75 -5.77
N TRP A 81 7.49 8.66 -5.65
CA TRP A 81 6.94 7.33 -5.45
C TRP A 81 7.85 6.53 -4.53
N GLY A 82 7.27 5.53 -3.90
CA GLY A 82 8.03 4.61 -3.08
C GLY A 82 7.34 3.27 -2.99
N TRP A 83 8.14 2.22 -2.93
CA TRP A 83 7.69 0.87 -2.66
C TRP A 83 7.65 0.64 -1.17
N TRP A 84 6.65 -0.11 -0.74
CA TRP A 84 6.48 -0.47 0.66
C TRP A 84 6.10 -1.94 0.74
N PHE A 85 6.61 -2.62 1.76
CA PHE A 85 6.38 -4.04 1.96
C PHE A 85 5.69 -4.27 3.29
N PRO A 86 4.77 -5.26 3.37
CA PRO A 86 3.95 -5.47 4.55
C PRO A 86 4.76 -5.76 5.81
N PRO A 87 4.22 -5.40 6.99
CA PRO A 87 4.89 -5.72 8.24
C PRO A 87 4.98 -7.23 8.48
N GLY A 88 6.03 -7.65 9.15
CA GLY A 88 6.22 -9.06 9.50
C GLY A 88 6.78 -9.93 8.41
N ARG A 89 7.31 -9.35 7.35
CA ARG A 89 7.82 -10.11 6.20
C ARG A 89 9.21 -9.72 5.78
#